data_bf334e468172d902c46403143e02a41c
#
_entry.id   bf334e468172d902c46403143e02a41c
#
_cell.length_a   1.000
_cell.length_b   1.000
_cell.length_c   1.000
_cell.angle_alpha   90.00
_cell.angle_beta   90.00
_cell.angle_gamma   90.00
#
_symmetry.space_group_name_H-M   'P 1'
#
loop_
_entity.id
_entity.type
_entity.pdbx_description
1 polymer ?
#
loop_
_entity_poly.entity_id
_entity_poly.type
_entity_poly.pdbx_seq_one_letter_code
_entity_poly.pdbx_strand_id
1 'polypeptide(L)'
;MSRLSSKRLEQLKELGLRLIDQRNARILVHPLDNSSGYWFGGGNLILDHDGTILISGRFRNEGDARTGTGAGARGLECAIFRGSSPYSEFEKVLSLSKQDLSAHQEVVSIEGV
;
A
#
# COMPACT_ATOMS: atom_id res chain seq x y z
N MET A 1 -34.97 -2.14 -8.41
CA MET A 1 -33.76 -1.39 -7.98
C MET A 1 -34.05 0.10 -8.03
N SER A 2 -34.01 0.80 -6.91
CA SER A 2 -34.23 2.24 -6.92
C SER A 2 -33.00 2.95 -7.51
N ARG A 3 -33.23 3.83 -8.49
CA ARG A 3 -32.16 4.66 -9.03
C ARG A 3 -31.81 5.76 -8.01
N LEU A 4 -30.54 6.06 -7.89
CA LEU A 4 -30.08 7.19 -7.09
C LEU A 4 -30.62 8.50 -7.68
N SER A 5 -31.03 9.42 -6.83
CA SER A 5 -31.42 10.76 -7.30
C SER A 5 -30.21 11.48 -7.90
N SER A 6 -30.46 12.42 -8.82
CA SER A 6 -29.40 13.21 -9.45
C SER A 6 -28.50 13.92 -8.41
N LYS A 7 -29.11 14.42 -7.33
CA LYS A 7 -28.38 15.05 -6.23
C LYS A 7 -27.39 14.08 -5.56
N ARG A 8 -27.81 12.83 -5.31
CA ARG A 8 -26.94 11.81 -4.72
C ARG A 8 -25.82 11.37 -5.66
N LEU A 9 -26.12 11.32 -6.95
CA LEU A 9 -25.08 11.02 -7.96
C LEU A 9 -24.00 12.09 -7.99
N GLU A 10 -24.38 13.37 -7.96
CA GLU A 10 -23.40 14.47 -7.90
C GLU A 10 -22.58 14.46 -6.60
N GLN A 11 -23.21 14.18 -5.46
CA GLN A 11 -22.49 14.03 -4.18
C GLN A 11 -21.47 12.87 -4.20
N LEU A 12 -21.83 11.72 -4.78
CA LEU A 12 -20.92 10.58 -4.91
C LEU A 12 -19.77 10.87 -5.87
N LYS A 13 -20.05 11.56 -6.96
CA LYS A 13 -19.02 12.01 -7.91
C LYS A 13 -18.03 12.97 -7.25
N GLU A 14 -18.53 13.96 -6.52
CA GLU A 14 -17.70 14.91 -5.77
C GLU A 14 -16.81 14.18 -4.74
N LEU A 15 -17.40 13.25 -3.97
CA LEU A 15 -16.65 12.42 -3.03
C LEU A 15 -15.56 11.61 -3.74
N GLY A 16 -15.89 10.96 -4.86
CA GLY A 16 -14.92 10.20 -5.66
C GLY A 16 -13.75 11.06 -6.14
N LEU A 17 -14.03 12.26 -6.65
CA LEU A 17 -13.00 13.19 -7.09
C LEU A 17 -12.09 13.65 -5.94
N ARG A 18 -12.63 13.81 -4.74
CA ARG A 18 -11.83 14.16 -3.55
C ARG A 18 -10.96 13.00 -3.06
N LEU A 19 -11.44 11.76 -3.16
CA LEU A 19 -10.67 10.58 -2.78
C LEU A 19 -9.47 10.30 -3.69
N ILE A 20 -9.54 10.71 -4.95
CA ILE A 20 -8.47 10.53 -5.94
C ILE A 20 -7.72 11.81 -6.29
N ASP A 21 -7.79 12.82 -5.44
CA ASP A 21 -7.09 14.09 -5.66
C ASP A 21 -5.58 13.94 -5.46
N GLN A 22 -4.88 13.67 -6.55
CA GLN A 22 -3.42 13.47 -6.56
C GLN A 22 -2.64 14.73 -6.17
N ARG A 23 -3.22 15.92 -6.37
CA ARG A 23 -2.54 17.19 -6.05
C ARG A 23 -2.41 17.43 -4.55
N ASN A 24 -3.37 16.94 -3.78
CA ASN A 24 -3.39 17.03 -2.32
C ASN A 24 -2.98 15.71 -1.65
N ALA A 25 -2.60 14.70 -2.43
CA ALA A 25 -2.14 13.42 -1.90
C ALA A 25 -0.79 13.58 -1.20
N ARG A 26 -0.64 12.90 -0.08
CA ARG A 26 0.61 12.81 0.66
C ARG A 26 1.16 11.39 0.54
N ILE A 27 2.45 11.29 0.26
CA ILE A 27 3.16 10.01 0.29
C ILE A 27 3.51 9.71 1.74
N LEU A 28 2.94 8.65 2.30
CA LEU A 28 3.19 8.22 3.68
C LEU A 28 4.40 7.29 3.77
N VAL A 29 4.58 6.42 2.79
CA VAL A 29 5.72 5.51 2.69
C VAL A 29 6.32 5.64 1.30
N HIS A 30 7.58 6.05 1.25
CA HIS A 30 8.30 6.18 0.00
C HIS A 30 8.73 4.81 -0.55
N PRO A 31 8.77 4.64 -1.88
CA PRO A 31 9.38 3.46 -2.47
C PRO A 31 10.89 3.39 -2.15
N LEU A 32 11.49 2.23 -2.31
CA LEU A 32 12.93 2.03 -2.07
C LEU A 32 13.81 2.78 -3.09
N ASP A 33 13.26 3.04 -4.28
CA ASP A 33 13.90 3.81 -5.34
C ASP A 33 12.83 4.56 -6.15
N ASN A 34 13.19 5.61 -6.85
CA ASN A 34 12.31 6.40 -7.72
C ASN A 34 12.21 5.87 -9.15
N SER A 35 12.88 4.78 -9.46
CA SER A 35 12.84 4.18 -10.79
C SER A 35 11.57 3.35 -11.01
N SER A 36 11.31 3.03 -12.29
CA SER A 36 10.12 2.27 -12.68
C SER A 36 10.04 0.92 -11.99
N GLY A 37 8.86 0.55 -11.54
CA GLY A 37 8.60 -0.71 -10.88
C GLY A 37 8.68 -0.67 -9.35
N TYR A 38 9.32 0.34 -8.78
CA TYR A 38 9.42 0.49 -7.33
C TYR A 38 8.17 1.16 -6.74
N TRP A 39 7.56 0.54 -5.76
CA TRP A 39 6.45 1.11 -4.99
C TRP A 39 6.22 0.35 -3.69
N PHE A 40 5.45 0.93 -2.79
CA PHE A 40 4.95 0.31 -1.57
C PHE A 40 3.43 0.27 -1.60
N GLY A 41 2.83 -0.86 -1.27
CA GLY A 41 1.37 -0.97 -1.25
C GLY A 41 0.88 -2.41 -1.18
N GLY A 42 -0.37 -2.59 -1.56
CA GLY A 42 -1.03 -3.89 -1.57
C GLY A 42 -1.36 -4.42 -0.18
N GLY A 43 -1.56 -3.52 0.79
CA GLY A 43 -1.85 -3.87 2.16
C GLY A 43 -3.06 -3.15 2.75
N ASN A 44 -3.03 -2.95 4.05
CA ASN A 44 -4.11 -2.38 4.83
C ASN A 44 -3.66 -1.19 5.66
N LEU A 45 -4.64 -0.38 6.06
CA LEU A 45 -4.48 0.69 7.03
C LEU A 45 -5.37 0.41 8.23
N ILE A 46 -4.80 0.53 9.42
CA ILE A 46 -5.51 0.38 10.68
C ILE A 46 -5.36 1.68 11.47
N LEU A 47 -6.47 2.20 11.94
CA LEU A 47 -6.51 3.31 12.90
C LEU A 47 -6.79 2.74 14.28
N ASP A 48 -5.84 2.91 15.20
CA ASP A 48 -6.00 2.48 16.58
C ASP A 48 -6.78 3.52 17.42
N HIS A 49 -7.25 3.13 18.58
CA HIS A 49 -8.08 3.97 19.45
C HIS A 49 -7.36 5.22 19.96
N ASP A 50 -6.04 5.18 20.06
CA ASP A 50 -5.21 6.33 20.48
C ASP A 50 -4.85 7.29 19.33
N GLY A 51 -5.38 7.01 18.12
CA GLY A 51 -5.07 7.78 16.91
C GLY A 51 -3.82 7.32 16.17
N THR A 52 -3.12 6.30 16.67
CA THR A 52 -1.99 5.68 15.97
C THR A 52 -2.47 5.02 14.67
N ILE A 53 -1.72 5.22 13.62
CA ILE A 53 -1.99 4.64 12.30
C ILE A 53 -0.93 3.58 12.02
N LEU A 54 -1.38 2.38 11.68
CA LEU A 54 -0.54 1.31 11.17
C LEU A 54 -0.84 1.09 9.68
N ILE A 55 0.19 1.02 8.88
CA ILE A 55 0.09 0.72 7.45
C ILE A 55 0.91 -0.52 7.18
N SER A 56 0.26 -1.60 6.76
CA SER A 56 0.93 -2.77 6.23
C SER A 56 1.04 -2.68 4.71
N GLY A 57 2.06 -3.27 4.16
CA GLY A 57 2.24 -3.32 2.72
C GLY A 57 3.48 -4.09 2.33
N ARG A 58 3.69 -4.22 1.04
CA ARG A 58 4.89 -4.84 0.48
C ARG A 58 5.66 -3.86 -0.38
N PHE A 59 6.96 -3.99 -0.38
CA PHE A 59 7.82 -3.30 -1.32
C PHE A 59 7.92 -4.06 -2.63
N ARG A 60 7.70 -3.37 -3.72
CA ARG A 60 8.12 -3.81 -5.05
C ARG A 60 9.45 -3.20 -5.39
N ASN A 61 10.27 -4.03 -6.01
CA ASN A 61 11.56 -3.66 -6.53
C ASN A 61 11.46 -3.47 -8.04
N GLU A 62 12.55 -3.46 -8.74
CA GLU A 62 12.59 -3.31 -10.19
C GLU A 62 11.73 -4.35 -10.93
N GLY A 63 11.34 -4.02 -12.13
CA GLY A 63 10.59 -4.90 -13.01
C GLY A 63 9.20 -4.38 -13.36
N ASP A 64 8.70 -4.82 -14.51
CA ASP A 64 7.35 -4.49 -14.94
C ASP A 64 6.32 -5.38 -14.25
N ALA A 65 5.36 -4.77 -13.58
CA ALA A 65 4.25 -5.44 -12.93
C ALA A 65 3.44 -6.36 -13.87
N ARG A 66 3.46 -6.10 -15.16
CA ARG A 66 2.72 -6.83 -16.21
C ARG A 66 3.45 -8.06 -16.72
N THR A 67 4.71 -8.22 -16.45
CA THR A 67 5.56 -9.27 -17.04
C THR A 67 5.61 -10.57 -16.23
N GLY A 68 4.70 -10.74 -15.31
CA GLY A 68 4.56 -11.99 -14.57
C GLY A 68 5.35 -12.05 -13.26
N THR A 69 5.36 -13.22 -12.66
CA THR A 69 5.96 -13.50 -11.35
C THR A 69 7.34 -14.15 -11.52
N GLY A 70 8.32 -13.38 -11.99
CA GLY A 70 9.72 -13.85 -11.95
C GLY A 70 10.20 -14.02 -10.52
N ALA A 71 10.88 -15.13 -10.22
CA ALA A 71 11.57 -15.28 -8.95
C ALA A 71 12.61 -14.16 -8.81
N GLY A 72 12.68 -13.53 -7.66
CA GLY A 72 13.74 -12.59 -7.30
C GLY A 72 13.31 -11.17 -7.03
N ALA A 73 12.98 -10.39 -8.04
CA ALA A 73 12.88 -8.93 -7.91
C ALA A 73 11.56 -8.38 -7.35
N ARG A 74 10.50 -9.20 -7.22
CA ARG A 74 9.15 -8.76 -6.81
C ARG A 74 8.79 -9.21 -5.40
N GLY A 75 8.09 -8.31 -4.67
CA GLY A 75 7.53 -8.66 -3.37
C GLY A 75 8.57 -9.22 -2.40
N LEU A 76 9.71 -8.57 -2.28
CA LEU A 76 10.83 -9.07 -1.46
C LEU A 76 10.62 -8.85 0.03
N GLU A 77 9.86 -7.84 0.39
CA GLU A 77 9.68 -7.42 1.78
C GLU A 77 8.23 -7.05 2.04
N CYS A 78 7.69 -7.58 3.12
CA CYS A 78 6.48 -7.11 3.76
C CYS A 78 6.87 -6.22 4.95
N ALA A 79 6.28 -5.05 5.07
CA ALA A 79 6.59 -4.13 6.14
C ALA A 79 5.35 -3.53 6.79
N ILE A 80 5.48 -3.19 8.07
CA ILE A 80 4.49 -2.41 8.80
C ILE A 80 5.14 -1.10 9.20
N PHE A 81 4.45 0.00 8.92
CA PHE A 81 4.82 1.34 9.31
C PHE A 81 3.83 1.89 10.33
N ARG A 82 4.31 2.70 11.23
CA ARG A 82 3.54 3.34 12.29
C ARG A 82 3.71 4.85 12.23
N GLY A 83 2.60 5.57 12.32
CA GLY A 83 2.55 7.02 12.43
C GLY A 83 1.62 7.46 13.55
N SER A 84 1.91 8.58 14.19
CA SER A 84 1.09 9.15 15.27
C SER A 84 -0.13 9.93 14.74
N SER A 85 -0.10 10.32 13.47
CA SER A 85 -1.19 10.99 12.76
C SER A 85 -1.00 10.84 11.25
N PRO A 86 -2.01 11.20 10.42
CA PRO A 86 -1.85 11.22 8.96
C PRO A 86 -0.78 12.20 8.46
N TYR A 87 -0.38 13.15 9.30
CA TYR A 87 0.59 14.20 8.97
C TYR A 87 1.97 13.98 9.57
N SER A 88 2.13 12.95 10.40
CA SER A 88 3.42 12.58 10.98
C SER A 88 4.30 11.84 9.97
N GLU A 89 5.56 11.68 10.31
CA GLU A 89 6.41 10.69 9.69
C GLU A 89 5.97 9.26 10.07
N PHE A 90 6.17 8.32 9.16
CA PHE A 90 5.87 6.92 9.38
C PHE A 90 7.17 6.15 9.56
N GLU A 91 7.28 5.47 10.67
CA GLU A 91 8.45 4.65 11.04
C GLU A 91 8.17 3.18 10.74
N LYS A 92 9.15 2.48 10.15
CA LYS A 92 9.07 1.04 9.93
C LYS A 92 9.24 0.31 11.26
N VAL A 93 8.20 -0.41 11.68
CA VAL A 93 8.19 -1.16 12.95
C VAL A 93 8.30 -2.67 12.77
N LEU A 94 8.04 -3.17 11.57
CA LEU A 94 8.22 -4.58 11.22
C LEU A 94 8.70 -4.71 9.77
N SER A 95 9.60 -5.66 9.57
CA SER A 95 10.06 -6.06 8.24
C SER A 95 10.19 -7.58 8.19
N LEU A 96 9.57 -8.19 7.19
CA LEU A 96 9.65 -9.62 6.92
C LEU A 96 10.06 -9.83 5.47
N SER A 97 11.13 -10.60 5.29
CA SER A 97 11.58 -11.01 3.96
C SER A 97 10.82 -12.25 3.46
N LYS A 98 11.00 -12.58 2.19
CA LYS A 98 10.52 -13.86 1.65
C LYS A 98 11.05 -15.05 2.44
N GLN A 99 12.28 -14.98 2.89
CA GLN A 99 12.92 -16.06 3.67
C GLN A 99 12.26 -16.22 5.04
N ASP A 100 11.92 -15.12 5.70
CA ASP A 100 11.19 -15.16 6.97
C ASP A 100 9.81 -15.82 6.83
N LEU A 101 9.19 -15.66 5.67
CA LEU A 101 7.87 -16.21 5.36
C LEU A 101 7.93 -17.63 4.78
N SER A 102 9.10 -18.09 4.37
CA SER A 102 9.32 -19.44 3.82
C SER A 102 9.40 -20.45 4.95
N ALA A 103 8.37 -21.27 5.11
CA ALA A 103 8.40 -22.38 6.08
C ALA A 103 9.13 -23.61 5.50
N HIS A 104 8.61 -24.19 4.43
CA HIS A 104 9.16 -25.39 3.77
C HIS A 104 9.14 -25.30 2.24
N GLN A 105 8.74 -24.14 1.71
CA GLN A 105 8.63 -23.90 0.28
C GLN A 105 9.21 -22.52 -0.06
N GLU A 106 9.73 -22.40 -1.28
CA GLU A 106 10.19 -21.12 -1.79
C GLU A 106 9.00 -20.17 -1.98
N VAL A 107 9.09 -18.98 -1.39
CA VAL A 107 8.14 -17.88 -1.63
C VAL A 107 8.62 -17.09 -2.83
N VAL A 108 7.87 -17.14 -3.91
CA VAL A 108 8.23 -16.44 -5.16
C VAL A 108 7.99 -14.94 -5.02
N SER A 109 6.86 -14.52 -4.44
CA SER A 109 6.51 -13.12 -4.25
C SER A 109 5.54 -12.96 -3.08
N ILE A 110 5.67 -11.83 -2.36
CA ILE A 110 4.67 -11.39 -1.39
C ILE A 110 3.66 -10.52 -2.15
N GLU A 111 2.39 -10.92 -2.20
CA GLU A 111 1.38 -10.23 -2.99
C GLU A 111 0.37 -9.44 -2.16
N GLY A 112 0.08 -9.88 -0.95
CA GLY A 112 -0.82 -9.18 -0.02
C GLY A 112 -0.43 -9.36 1.42
N VAL A 113 -0.77 -8.40 2.25
CA VAL A 113 -0.44 -8.37 3.68
C VAL A 113 -1.55 -7.72 4.49
#